data_1d4a7b81459e2a21e7b1183f0629b780
#
_entry.id   1d4a7b81459e2a21e7b1183f0629b780
#
_cell.length_a   1.000
_cell.length_b   1.000
_cell.length_c   1.000
_cell.angle_alpha   90.00
_cell.angle_beta   90.00
_cell.angle_gamma   90.00
#
_symmetry.space_group_name_H-M   'P 1'
#
loop_
_entity.id
_entity.type
_entity.pdbx_description
1 polymer ?
#
loop_
_entity_poly.entity_id
_entity_poly.type
_entity_poly.pdbx_seq_one_letter_code
_entity_poly.pdbx_strand_id
1 'polypeptide(L)'
;MPTRLTSSLILSLALITSAYGSSMKNPDIKQNPHPKMRYEITMTIDGAPGPFDSITAFVQYKVSNDRCVPLTPISGATLPPERRFPITFTRVSDTVYKSVIYADMMEDENYYGLGVCHWAVVAASADLKINGTSLSPAIFHDDIVAQKSVATYFVNSDYLESSGANDQGRVVSGNTNRAFYLPASRTDLFSIALAAKEDFQ
;
A
#
# COMPACT_ATOMS: atom_id res chain seq x y z
N MET A 1 -53.94 49.27 -53.88
CA MET A 1 -52.65 49.56 -53.19
C MET A 1 -52.27 48.34 -52.38
N PRO A 2 -51.27 47.58 -52.70
CA PRO A 2 -50.87 46.39 -51.93
C PRO A 2 -49.81 46.73 -50.94
N THR A 3 -50.05 46.38 -49.70
CA THR A 3 -49.15 46.43 -48.53
C THR A 3 -48.16 45.28 -48.62
N ARG A 4 -46.87 45.63 -48.62
CA ARG A 4 -45.77 44.64 -48.58
C ARG A 4 -45.50 44.21 -47.16
N LEU A 5 -45.68 42.90 -46.81
CA LEU A 5 -45.17 42.28 -45.59
C LEU A 5 -43.69 41.93 -45.79
N THR A 6 -42.81 42.51 -45.01
CA THR A 6 -41.42 42.14 -44.88
C THR A 6 -41.29 41.06 -43.82
N SER A 7 -41.01 39.81 -44.21
CA SER A 7 -40.64 38.72 -43.29
C SER A 7 -39.20 38.89 -42.84
N SER A 8 -39.01 39.19 -41.58
CA SER A 8 -37.68 39.14 -40.93
C SER A 8 -37.36 37.71 -40.54
N LEU A 9 -36.37 37.13 -41.22
CA LEU A 9 -35.83 35.80 -40.92
C LEU A 9 -34.78 35.93 -39.78
N ILE A 10 -35.12 35.55 -38.58
CA ILE A 10 -34.20 35.51 -37.42
C ILE A 10 -33.41 34.20 -37.52
N LEU A 11 -32.12 34.29 -37.91
CA LEU A 11 -31.19 33.20 -37.96
C LEU A 11 -30.61 32.95 -36.55
N SER A 12 -31.17 32.00 -35.84
CA SER A 12 -30.69 31.56 -34.51
C SER A 12 -29.41 30.74 -34.68
N LEU A 13 -28.24 31.35 -34.40
CA LEU A 13 -26.96 30.67 -34.35
C LEU A 13 -26.84 29.89 -33.05
N ALA A 14 -27.12 28.58 -33.10
CA ALA A 14 -26.90 27.66 -31.96
C ALA A 14 -25.39 27.42 -31.79
N LEU A 15 -24.80 28.03 -30.77
CA LEU A 15 -23.44 27.73 -30.29
C LEU A 15 -23.45 26.35 -29.61
N ILE A 16 -23.05 25.32 -30.37
CA ILE A 16 -22.79 24.00 -29.80
C ILE A 16 -21.42 24.09 -29.10
N THR A 17 -21.44 24.36 -27.81
CA THR A 17 -20.26 24.18 -26.95
C THR A 17 -20.03 22.67 -26.75
N SER A 18 -19.14 22.10 -27.54
CA SER A 18 -18.62 20.76 -27.31
C SER A 18 -17.86 20.77 -25.99
N ALA A 19 -18.49 20.35 -24.91
CA ALA A 19 -17.80 20.04 -23.66
C ALA A 19 -16.91 18.82 -23.93
N TYR A 20 -15.65 19.07 -24.25
CA TYR A 20 -14.62 18.03 -24.22
C TYR A 20 -14.47 17.59 -22.75
N GLY A 21 -15.20 16.58 -22.35
CA GLY A 21 -14.91 15.82 -21.15
C GLY A 21 -13.55 15.17 -21.34
N SER A 22 -12.49 15.81 -20.84
CA SER A 22 -11.16 15.20 -20.80
C SER A 22 -11.27 14.00 -19.88
N SER A 23 -11.41 12.80 -20.46
CA SER A 23 -11.15 11.55 -19.76
C SER A 23 -9.75 11.68 -19.15
N MET A 24 -9.65 11.68 -17.83
CA MET A 24 -8.34 11.67 -17.16
C MET A 24 -7.61 10.42 -17.59
N LYS A 25 -6.63 10.58 -18.47
CA LYS A 25 -5.77 9.50 -18.93
C LYS A 25 -4.97 9.05 -17.71
N ASN A 26 -5.06 7.77 -17.35
CA ASN A 26 -4.19 7.21 -16.34
C ASN A 26 -2.74 7.43 -16.77
N PRO A 27 -1.90 8.07 -15.95
CA PRO A 27 -0.52 8.33 -16.32
C PRO A 27 0.26 7.02 -16.44
N ASP A 28 1.25 7.01 -17.31
CA ASP A 28 2.23 5.93 -17.39
C ASP A 28 3.24 6.07 -16.25
N ILE A 29 2.94 5.41 -15.13
CA ILE A 29 3.76 5.45 -13.92
C ILE A 29 4.92 4.49 -14.08
N LYS A 30 6.14 5.01 -13.93
CA LYS A 30 7.39 4.30 -14.19
C LYS A 30 8.05 3.84 -12.90
N GLN A 31 8.72 2.69 -13.00
CA GLN A 31 9.66 2.23 -11.98
C GLN A 31 11.04 2.83 -12.27
N ASN A 32 11.78 3.16 -11.22
CA ASN A 32 13.18 3.56 -11.32
C ASN A 32 14.01 2.35 -11.83
N PRO A 33 14.66 2.45 -13.00
CA PRO A 33 15.44 1.34 -13.54
C PRO A 33 16.74 1.08 -12.77
N HIS A 34 17.16 2.01 -11.91
CA HIS A 34 18.40 1.93 -11.14
C HIS A 34 18.21 2.38 -9.69
N PRO A 35 17.34 1.71 -8.90
CA PRO A 35 17.10 2.09 -7.52
C PRO A 35 18.36 1.84 -6.67
N LYS A 36 18.65 2.77 -5.75
CA LYS A 36 19.86 2.76 -4.91
C LYS A 36 19.57 2.77 -3.41
N MET A 37 18.40 3.28 -3.02
CA MET A 37 18.01 3.41 -1.60
C MET A 37 17.52 2.06 -1.07
N ARG A 38 18.47 1.12 -0.91
CA ARG A 38 18.22 -0.26 -0.52
C ARG A 38 18.07 -0.37 0.99
N TYR A 39 17.00 -1.06 1.43
CA TYR A 39 16.81 -1.50 2.81
C TYR A 39 16.72 -3.02 2.88
N GLU A 40 17.47 -3.64 3.79
CA GLU A 40 17.25 -5.02 4.20
C GLU A 40 16.13 -5.05 5.24
N ILE A 41 15.10 -5.86 4.99
CA ILE A 41 14.02 -6.12 5.94
C ILE A 41 14.26 -7.48 6.56
N THR A 42 14.47 -7.50 7.87
CA THR A 42 14.59 -8.74 8.66
C THR A 42 13.28 -9.00 9.37
N MET A 43 12.71 -10.19 9.17
CA MET A 43 11.57 -10.72 9.93
C MET A 43 12.04 -11.75 10.93
N THR A 44 11.68 -11.56 12.20
CA THR A 44 11.99 -12.49 13.29
C THR A 44 10.69 -12.97 13.93
N ILE A 45 10.51 -14.29 14.02
CA ILE A 45 9.36 -14.94 14.66
C ILE A 45 9.81 -15.43 16.02
N ASP A 46 9.13 -15.04 17.09
CA ASP A 46 9.48 -15.40 18.47
C ASP A 46 8.26 -15.98 19.19
N GLY A 47 8.43 -17.20 19.71
CA GLY A 47 7.43 -17.88 20.51
C GLY A 47 6.21 -18.40 19.75
N ALA A 48 6.23 -18.45 18.41
CA ALA A 48 5.13 -19.03 17.65
C ALA A 48 4.96 -20.53 17.97
N PRO A 49 3.71 -21.05 18.05
CA PRO A 49 3.45 -22.45 18.40
C PRO A 49 4.04 -23.47 17.43
N GLY A 50 4.38 -23.09 16.20
CA GLY A 50 4.96 -23.95 15.18
C GLY A 50 5.29 -23.23 13.87
N PRO A 51 5.57 -23.97 12.78
CA PRO A 51 5.88 -23.41 11.46
C PRO A 51 4.63 -22.89 10.75
N PHE A 52 4.82 -21.99 9.79
CA PHE A 52 3.75 -21.48 8.92
C PHE A 52 3.70 -22.25 7.60
N ASP A 53 2.50 -22.41 7.03
CA ASP A 53 2.26 -23.09 5.76
C ASP A 53 2.89 -22.34 4.57
N SER A 54 2.79 -21.00 4.58
CA SER A 54 3.40 -20.14 3.58
C SER A 54 3.63 -18.73 4.10
N ILE A 55 4.61 -18.05 3.51
CA ILE A 55 4.92 -16.64 3.74
C ILE A 55 4.87 -15.93 2.39
N THR A 56 3.96 -14.99 2.25
CA THR A 56 3.91 -14.04 1.13
C THR A 56 4.15 -12.64 1.67
N ALA A 57 4.68 -11.74 0.86
CA ALA A 57 5.00 -10.40 1.32
C ALA A 57 4.92 -9.38 0.19
N PHE A 58 4.77 -8.13 0.54
CA PHE A 58 4.72 -7.03 -0.42
C PHE A 58 5.23 -5.73 0.21
N VAL A 59 5.65 -4.83 -0.67
CA VAL A 59 5.95 -3.44 -0.34
C VAL A 59 4.97 -2.54 -1.08
N GLN A 60 4.50 -1.51 -0.40
CA GLN A 60 3.54 -0.54 -0.94
C GLN A 60 4.19 0.83 -1.05
N TYR A 61 3.97 1.48 -2.19
CA TYR A 61 4.39 2.84 -2.48
C TYR A 61 3.18 3.71 -2.79
N LYS A 62 3.29 4.99 -2.46
CA LYS A 62 2.26 5.99 -2.73
C LYS A 62 2.91 7.33 -3.05
N VAL A 63 2.26 8.14 -3.89
CA VAL A 63 2.62 9.54 -4.05
C VAL A 63 2.34 10.27 -2.76
N SER A 64 3.37 10.94 -2.21
CA SER A 64 3.35 11.60 -0.89
C SER A 64 2.91 13.05 -0.94
N ASN A 65 2.95 13.71 -2.12
CA ASN A 65 2.60 15.11 -2.30
C ASN A 65 1.34 15.26 -3.18
N ASP A 66 0.18 15.41 -2.56
CA ASP A 66 -1.13 15.45 -3.22
C ASP A 66 -1.26 16.56 -4.28
N ARG A 67 -0.47 17.63 -4.19
CA ARG A 67 -0.53 18.79 -5.10
C ARG A 67 -0.22 18.44 -6.55
N CYS A 68 0.51 17.38 -6.82
CA CYS A 68 0.81 16.92 -8.18
C CYS A 68 -0.32 16.10 -8.81
N VAL A 69 -1.38 15.76 -8.03
CA VAL A 69 -2.50 14.91 -8.46
C VAL A 69 -3.73 15.78 -8.72
N PRO A 70 -4.43 15.61 -9.87
CA PRO A 70 -5.61 16.38 -10.17
C PRO A 70 -6.77 16.02 -9.23
N LEU A 71 -7.64 16.99 -8.98
CA LEU A 71 -8.88 16.77 -8.24
C LEU A 71 -9.85 15.91 -9.06
N THR A 72 -10.55 15.00 -8.39
CA THR A 72 -11.62 14.24 -9.02
C THR A 72 -12.80 15.17 -9.37
N PRO A 73 -13.43 15.02 -10.55
CA PRO A 73 -14.43 15.99 -11.05
C PRO A 73 -15.66 16.15 -10.17
N ILE A 74 -16.07 15.13 -9.44
CA ILE A 74 -17.33 15.12 -8.68
C ILE A 74 -17.08 15.46 -7.20
N SER A 75 -16.12 14.79 -6.56
CA SER A 75 -15.88 14.93 -5.12
C SER A 75 -14.87 16.03 -4.77
N GLY A 76 -14.06 16.49 -5.74
CA GLY A 76 -12.94 17.39 -5.50
C GLY A 76 -11.81 16.78 -4.66
N ALA A 77 -11.83 15.48 -4.43
CA ALA A 77 -10.76 14.79 -3.71
C ALA A 77 -9.56 14.51 -4.62
N THR A 78 -8.36 14.49 -4.05
CA THR A 78 -7.18 13.90 -4.68
C THR A 78 -7.15 12.40 -4.42
N LEU A 79 -6.80 11.62 -5.44
CA LEU A 79 -6.58 10.17 -5.34
C LEU A 79 -5.13 9.88 -5.75
N PRO A 80 -4.17 10.04 -4.83
CA PRO A 80 -2.77 9.77 -5.12
C PRO A 80 -2.57 8.32 -5.57
N PRO A 81 -1.82 8.11 -6.67
CA PRO A 81 -1.58 6.77 -7.16
C PRO A 81 -0.76 5.95 -6.17
N GLU A 82 -1.08 4.67 -6.12
CA GLU A 82 -0.41 3.68 -5.29
C GLU A 82 0.12 2.54 -6.15
N ARG A 83 1.22 1.90 -5.71
CA ARG A 83 1.79 0.70 -6.32
C ARG A 83 2.16 -0.29 -5.24
N ARG A 84 1.96 -1.57 -5.53
CA ARG A 84 2.27 -2.66 -4.63
C ARG A 84 3.09 -3.69 -5.40
N PHE A 85 4.21 -4.10 -4.82
CA PHE A 85 5.09 -5.10 -5.42
C PHE A 85 5.27 -6.27 -4.47
N PRO A 86 5.26 -7.51 -4.98
CA PRO A 86 5.63 -8.66 -4.18
C PRO A 86 7.11 -8.58 -3.82
N ILE A 87 7.44 -8.98 -2.60
CA ILE A 87 8.82 -9.20 -2.15
C ILE A 87 8.93 -10.63 -1.62
N THR A 88 10.14 -11.17 -1.65
CA THR A 88 10.38 -12.55 -1.22
C THR A 88 11.24 -12.55 0.03
N PHE A 89 10.77 -13.20 1.09
CA PHE A 89 11.57 -13.50 2.26
C PHE A 89 12.38 -14.79 2.07
N THR A 90 13.68 -14.65 2.18
CA THR A 90 14.61 -15.80 2.18
C THR A 90 14.83 -16.24 3.62
N ARG A 91 14.65 -17.53 3.91
CA ARG A 91 14.87 -18.11 5.24
C ARG A 91 16.37 -18.12 5.56
N VAL A 92 16.73 -17.55 6.69
CA VAL A 92 18.11 -17.53 7.23
C VAL A 92 18.27 -18.56 8.35
N SER A 93 17.22 -18.70 9.19
CA SER A 93 17.14 -19.73 10.25
C SER A 93 15.68 -20.15 10.43
N ASP A 94 15.40 -20.96 11.44
CA ASP A 94 14.04 -21.42 11.72
C ASP A 94 13.06 -20.27 12.05
N THR A 95 13.58 -19.18 12.57
CA THR A 95 12.79 -18.03 13.04
C THR A 95 13.15 -16.71 12.36
N VAL A 96 14.17 -16.69 11.49
CA VAL A 96 14.66 -15.46 10.86
C VAL A 96 14.58 -15.54 9.34
N TYR A 97 13.99 -14.52 8.74
CA TYR A 97 13.86 -14.36 7.30
C TYR A 97 14.32 -12.97 6.88
N LYS A 98 14.87 -12.84 5.69
CA LYS A 98 15.36 -11.58 5.13
C LYS A 98 14.77 -11.29 3.75
N SER A 99 14.47 -10.04 3.50
CA SER A 99 14.04 -9.52 2.21
C SER A 99 14.72 -8.19 1.91
N VAL A 100 14.51 -7.67 0.72
CA VAL A 100 15.05 -6.37 0.27
C VAL A 100 13.93 -5.55 -0.33
N ILE A 101 13.91 -4.27 0.01
CA ILE A 101 13.11 -3.24 -0.65
C ILE A 101 13.99 -2.07 -1.06
N TYR A 102 13.49 -1.25 -1.98
CA TYR A 102 14.14 0.00 -2.39
C TYR A 102 13.18 1.16 -2.16
N ALA A 103 13.59 2.15 -1.37
CA ALA A 103 12.72 3.30 -1.08
C ALA A 103 12.49 4.17 -2.32
N ASP A 104 13.42 4.19 -3.26
CA ASP A 104 13.39 4.88 -4.55
C ASP A 104 12.99 3.98 -5.73
N MET A 105 12.14 2.97 -5.49
CA MET A 105 11.68 2.03 -6.53
C MET A 105 10.87 2.71 -7.63
N MET A 106 10.20 3.83 -7.35
CA MET A 106 9.35 4.55 -8.29
C MET A 106 10.04 5.82 -8.76
N GLU A 107 9.86 6.18 -10.03
CA GLU A 107 10.38 7.45 -10.54
C GLU A 107 9.52 8.63 -10.09
N ASP A 108 10.18 9.68 -9.58
CA ASP A 108 9.57 10.97 -9.36
C ASP A 108 9.45 11.70 -10.70
N GLU A 109 8.22 11.94 -11.17
CA GLU A 109 7.96 12.55 -12.46
C GLU A 109 6.71 13.45 -12.42
N ASN A 110 6.62 14.38 -13.35
CA ASN A 110 5.44 15.21 -13.54
C ASN A 110 4.36 14.45 -14.35
N TYR A 111 3.72 13.50 -13.73
CA TYR A 111 2.74 12.60 -14.36
C TYR A 111 1.47 13.28 -14.87
N TYR A 112 1.08 14.39 -14.27
CA TYR A 112 -0.19 15.06 -14.52
C TYR A 112 -0.05 16.48 -15.06
N GLY A 113 1.18 16.99 -15.24
CA GLY A 113 1.40 18.39 -15.63
C GLY A 113 1.20 19.41 -14.50
N LEU A 114 1.03 18.95 -13.26
CA LEU A 114 0.77 19.76 -12.05
C LEU A 114 2.00 19.91 -11.14
N GLY A 115 3.15 19.47 -11.58
CA GLY A 115 4.39 19.40 -10.82
C GLY A 115 4.83 17.96 -10.61
N VAL A 116 6.04 17.79 -10.07
CA VAL A 116 6.62 16.47 -9.82
C VAL A 116 5.88 15.77 -8.69
N CYS A 117 5.45 14.54 -8.94
CA CYS A 117 4.92 13.64 -7.93
C CYS A 117 6.07 12.89 -7.26
N HIS A 118 6.19 12.99 -5.94
CA HIS A 118 7.20 12.31 -5.17
C HIS A 118 6.64 11.03 -4.57
N TRP A 119 7.31 9.92 -4.83
CA TRP A 119 6.93 8.63 -4.31
C TRP A 119 7.60 8.35 -2.97
N ALA A 120 6.87 7.68 -2.10
CA ALA A 120 7.43 7.18 -0.84
C ALA A 120 6.98 5.73 -0.61
N VAL A 121 7.82 4.94 0.04
CA VAL A 121 7.42 3.67 0.60
C VAL A 121 6.40 3.94 1.71
N VAL A 122 5.27 3.22 1.72
CA VAL A 122 4.24 3.33 2.76
C VAL A 122 4.47 2.30 3.84
N ALA A 123 4.63 1.03 3.42
CA ALA A 123 4.84 -0.08 4.32
C ALA A 123 5.48 -1.27 3.60
N ALA A 124 6.15 -2.12 4.35
CA ALA A 124 6.46 -3.49 3.97
C ALA A 124 5.70 -4.43 4.91
N SER A 125 4.99 -5.42 4.36
CA SER A 125 4.14 -6.34 5.11
C SER A 125 4.42 -7.78 4.70
N ALA A 126 4.22 -8.70 5.64
CA ALA A 126 4.21 -10.13 5.36
C ALA A 126 2.84 -10.71 5.72
N ASP A 127 2.42 -11.73 4.97
CA ASP A 127 1.25 -12.54 5.28
C ASP A 127 1.73 -13.97 5.56
N LEU A 128 1.70 -14.36 6.83
CA LEU A 128 2.08 -15.70 7.28
C LEU A 128 0.80 -16.54 7.43
N LYS A 129 0.66 -17.55 6.57
CA LYS A 129 -0.54 -18.40 6.56
C LYS A 129 -0.35 -19.63 7.43
N ILE A 130 -1.38 -19.93 8.20
CA ILE A 130 -1.50 -21.16 8.99
C ILE A 130 -2.98 -21.54 9.14
N ASN A 131 -3.34 -22.78 8.82
CA ASN A 131 -4.70 -23.31 8.98
C ASN A 131 -5.81 -22.41 8.39
N GLY A 132 -5.55 -21.73 7.23
CA GLY A 132 -6.50 -20.80 6.62
C GLY A 132 -6.51 -19.39 7.23
N THR A 133 -5.84 -19.15 8.35
CA THR A 133 -5.63 -17.81 8.92
C THR A 133 -4.38 -17.16 8.35
N SER A 134 -4.42 -15.87 8.03
CA SER A 134 -3.28 -15.03 7.67
C SER A 134 -2.94 -14.10 8.81
N LEU A 135 -1.72 -14.16 9.31
CA LEU A 135 -1.17 -13.17 10.25
C LEU A 135 -0.39 -12.13 9.47
N SER A 136 -0.74 -10.85 9.61
CA SER A 136 -0.25 -9.78 8.73
C SER A 136 0.52 -8.70 9.50
N PRO A 137 1.79 -8.96 9.95
CA PRO A 137 2.66 -7.93 10.49
C PRO A 137 3.09 -6.95 9.40
N ALA A 138 3.29 -5.68 9.79
CA ALA A 138 3.77 -4.64 8.91
C ALA A 138 4.76 -3.71 9.61
N ILE A 139 5.69 -3.14 8.82
CA ILE A 139 6.56 -2.03 9.20
C ILE A 139 6.27 -0.85 8.29
N PHE A 140 6.04 0.33 8.87
CA PHE A 140 5.63 1.52 8.14
C PHE A 140 6.78 2.45 7.83
N HIS A 141 6.55 3.43 6.94
CA HIS A 141 7.53 4.39 6.44
C HIS A 141 8.46 4.95 7.53
N ASP A 142 7.88 5.50 8.60
CA ASP A 142 8.66 6.17 9.65
C ASP A 142 9.60 5.21 10.39
N ASP A 143 9.17 3.97 10.59
CA ASP A 143 9.99 2.95 11.24
C ASP A 143 11.05 2.39 10.29
N ILE A 144 10.74 2.30 8.98
CA ILE A 144 11.72 1.89 7.95
C ILE A 144 12.85 2.93 7.90
N VAL A 145 12.52 4.21 7.73
CA VAL A 145 13.50 5.30 7.63
C VAL A 145 14.29 5.47 8.95
N ALA A 146 13.62 5.31 10.09
CA ALA A 146 14.27 5.35 11.40
C ALA A 146 15.03 4.07 11.76
N GLN A 147 15.03 3.06 10.86
CA GLN A 147 15.70 1.76 11.06
C GLN A 147 15.29 1.07 12.38
N LYS A 148 14.03 1.19 12.74
CA LYS A 148 13.48 0.59 13.94
C LYS A 148 13.03 -0.85 13.71
N SER A 149 12.95 -1.61 14.80
CA SER A 149 12.28 -2.90 14.85
C SER A 149 10.89 -2.73 15.44
N VAL A 150 9.88 -3.26 14.73
CA VAL A 150 8.47 -3.23 15.15
C VAL A 150 8.01 -4.66 15.37
N ALA A 151 7.72 -5.01 16.61
CA ALA A 151 7.13 -6.30 16.98
C ALA A 151 5.58 -6.20 16.93
N THR A 152 4.95 -7.11 16.20
CA THR A 152 3.51 -7.30 16.19
C THR A 152 3.19 -8.55 16.99
N TYR A 153 2.31 -8.43 17.98
CA TYR A 153 1.91 -9.51 18.87
C TYR A 153 0.62 -10.17 18.39
N PHE A 154 0.54 -11.48 18.56
CA PHE A 154 -0.60 -12.34 18.25
C PHE A 154 -0.88 -13.26 19.41
N VAL A 155 -2.14 -13.66 19.62
CA VAL A 155 -2.47 -14.70 20.59
C VAL A 155 -2.23 -16.08 19.97
N ASN A 156 -1.80 -17.05 20.78
CA ASN A 156 -1.57 -18.42 20.29
C ASN A 156 -2.82 -19.06 19.68
N SER A 157 -4.02 -18.66 20.12
CA SER A 157 -5.28 -19.11 19.51
C SER A 157 -5.42 -18.69 18.04
N ASP A 158 -4.88 -17.53 17.63
CA ASP A 158 -4.89 -17.11 16.21
C ASP A 158 -4.08 -18.06 15.32
N TYR A 159 -3.09 -18.74 15.89
CA TYR A 159 -2.30 -19.77 15.22
C TYR A 159 -3.00 -21.13 15.23
N LEU A 160 -3.62 -21.52 16.36
CA LEU A 160 -4.14 -22.86 16.59
C LEU A 160 -5.55 -23.07 16.01
N GLU A 161 -6.36 -22.01 15.93
CA GLU A 161 -7.70 -22.08 15.40
C GLU A 161 -7.66 -22.17 13.87
N SER A 162 -8.23 -23.23 13.31
CA SER A 162 -8.46 -23.30 11.87
C SER A 162 -9.67 -22.44 11.49
N SER A 163 -9.55 -21.63 10.45
CA SER A 163 -10.73 -21.07 9.80
C SER A 163 -11.59 -22.21 9.26
N GLY A 164 -12.87 -22.22 9.65
CA GLY A 164 -13.81 -23.25 9.18
C GLY A 164 -13.89 -23.28 7.65
N ALA A 165 -14.32 -24.40 7.07
CA ALA A 165 -14.37 -24.63 5.61
C ALA A 165 -15.17 -23.57 4.81
N ASN A 166 -15.92 -22.69 5.46
CA ASN A 166 -16.69 -21.59 4.88
C ASN A 166 -16.04 -20.20 5.05
N ASP A 167 -14.87 -20.12 5.67
CA ASP A 167 -14.21 -18.83 5.94
C ASP A 167 -13.32 -18.46 4.74
N GLN A 168 -13.57 -17.32 4.14
CA GLN A 168 -12.79 -16.78 2.99
C GLN A 168 -11.37 -16.33 3.39
N GLY A 169 -10.81 -16.96 4.43
CA GLY A 169 -9.51 -16.65 4.98
C GLY A 169 -9.58 -15.54 6.04
N ARG A 170 -9.44 -15.94 7.30
CA ARG A 170 -9.32 -14.99 8.41
C ARG A 170 -8.00 -14.23 8.33
N VAL A 171 -8.04 -12.89 8.37
CA VAL A 171 -6.86 -12.05 8.45
C VAL A 171 -6.77 -11.43 9.83
N VAL A 172 -5.63 -11.60 10.49
CA VAL A 172 -5.33 -11.04 11.80
C VAL A 172 -4.13 -10.11 11.70
N SER A 173 -4.33 -8.82 11.95
CA SER A 173 -3.26 -7.83 11.89
C SER A 173 -2.40 -7.77 13.15
N GLY A 174 -2.83 -8.41 14.24
CA GLY A 174 -2.15 -8.33 15.54
C GLY A 174 -2.16 -6.94 16.15
N ASN A 175 -1.32 -6.70 17.14
CA ASN A 175 -1.14 -5.39 17.74
C ASN A 175 0.32 -5.14 18.12
N THR A 176 0.85 -3.95 17.85
CA THR A 176 2.22 -3.58 18.22
C THR A 176 2.37 -3.22 19.70
N ASN A 177 1.27 -2.90 20.38
CA ASN A 177 1.26 -2.66 21.81
C ASN A 177 0.85 -3.91 22.57
N ARG A 178 1.80 -4.59 23.22
CA ARG A 178 1.54 -5.76 24.04
C ARG A 178 0.52 -5.51 25.18
N ALA A 179 0.43 -4.26 25.67
CA ALA A 179 -0.52 -3.90 26.72
C ALA A 179 -1.98 -3.86 26.25
N PHE A 180 -2.22 -3.87 24.93
CA PHE A 180 -3.56 -4.00 24.34
C PHE A 180 -4.25 -5.30 24.76
N TYR A 181 -3.48 -6.37 24.94
CA TYR A 181 -4.01 -7.66 25.34
C TYR A 181 -4.27 -7.71 26.85
N LEU A 182 -5.33 -8.40 27.26
CA LEU A 182 -5.67 -8.60 28.67
C LEU A 182 -4.49 -9.24 29.44
N PRO A 183 -4.27 -8.90 30.70
CA PRO A 183 -3.16 -9.46 31.49
C PRO A 183 -3.09 -11.00 31.47
N ALA A 184 -4.24 -11.67 31.52
CA ALA A 184 -4.31 -13.13 31.46
C ALA A 184 -3.86 -13.72 30.12
N SER A 185 -4.03 -12.97 29.01
CA SER A 185 -3.63 -13.42 27.69
C SER A 185 -2.18 -13.07 27.34
N ARG A 186 -1.50 -12.22 28.12
CA ARG A 186 -0.13 -11.76 27.83
C ARG A 186 0.93 -12.85 27.95
N THR A 187 0.63 -13.93 28.64
CA THR A 187 1.49 -15.11 28.71
C THR A 187 1.29 -16.08 27.56
N ASP A 188 0.26 -15.84 26.73
CA ASP A 188 -0.15 -16.66 25.60
C ASP A 188 0.00 -15.90 24.27
N LEU A 189 1.03 -15.06 24.18
CA LEU A 189 1.37 -14.29 23.00
C LEU A 189 2.67 -14.76 22.38
N PHE A 190 2.72 -14.75 21.05
CA PHE A 190 3.94 -14.75 20.29
C PHE A 190 4.10 -13.45 19.51
N SER A 191 5.25 -13.21 18.93
CA SER A 191 5.48 -12.00 18.14
C SER A 191 6.16 -12.29 16.81
N ILE A 192 5.85 -11.42 15.83
CA ILE A 192 6.55 -11.34 14.55
C ILE A 192 7.09 -9.92 14.44
N ALA A 193 8.40 -9.76 14.49
CA ALA A 193 9.07 -8.47 14.40
C ALA A 193 9.59 -8.24 12.98
N LEU A 194 9.35 -7.06 12.43
CA LEU A 194 9.96 -6.56 11.21
C LEU A 194 10.94 -5.44 11.56
N ALA A 195 12.16 -5.53 11.07
CA ALA A 195 13.18 -4.51 11.26
C ALA A 195 13.77 -4.11 9.90
N ALA A 196 13.97 -2.82 9.70
CA ALA A 196 14.64 -2.29 8.52
C ALA A 196 16.07 -1.89 8.86
N LYS A 197 16.99 -2.16 7.94
CA LYS A 197 18.37 -1.67 7.99
C LYS A 197 18.76 -1.11 6.64
N GLU A 198 19.24 0.13 6.65
CA GLU A 198 19.79 0.78 5.47
C GLU A 198 21.05 0.06 4.98
N ASP A 199 21.12 -0.15 3.67
CA ASP A 199 22.23 -0.80 3.00
C ASP A 199 22.39 -0.14 1.61
N PHE A 200 22.59 1.19 1.61
CA PHE A 200 22.75 1.97 0.39
C PHE A 200 24.11 1.65 -0.24
N GLN A 201 24.10 1.44 -1.55
CA GLN A 201 25.27 1.15 -2.36
C GLN A 201 25.66 2.33 -3.25
#